data_f3718ee9de69fec016035591b9b46441
#
_entry.id   f3718ee9de69fec016035591b9b46441
#
_cell.length_a   1.000
_cell.length_b   1.000
_cell.length_c   1.000
_cell.angle_alpha   90.00
_cell.angle_beta   90.00
_cell.angle_gamma   90.00
#
_symmetry.space_group_name_H-M   'P 1'
#
loop_
_entity.id
_entity.type
_entity.pdbx_description
1 polymer ?
#
loop_
_entity_poly.entity_id
_entity_poly.type
_entity_poly.pdbx_seq_one_letter_code
_entity_poly.pdbx_strand_id
1 'polypeptide(L)'
;MKTVQLAIVGGGPAGLAAAAAAYDAGLRDILILERSGELGGILNQCIHAGFGLHTFHQELTGPEYAQRYIDAVHERGIPAWTDCMVLDITPDRVLTVTGRSVGLQQIKAQAVVLAMGCRERPRGALNIAGTRPAGIWSAGTAQRMVNMDG
;
A
#
# COMPACT_ATOMS: atom_id res chain seq x y z
N MET A 1 2.94 4.89 -23.80
CA MET A 1 2.76 3.84 -22.77
C MET A 1 4.12 3.62 -22.09
N LYS A 2 4.18 3.77 -20.77
CA LYS A 2 5.40 3.50 -19.98
C LYS A 2 5.59 1.98 -19.87
N THR A 3 6.86 1.50 -19.91
CA THR A 3 7.20 0.08 -19.68
C THR A 3 8.06 -0.03 -18.45
N VAL A 4 7.85 -1.06 -17.62
CA VAL A 4 8.65 -1.35 -16.42
C VAL A 4 8.92 -2.86 -16.30
N GLN A 5 10.01 -3.23 -15.63
CA GLN A 5 10.27 -4.65 -15.30
C GLN A 5 9.28 -5.16 -14.26
N LEU A 6 9.03 -4.37 -13.22
CA LEU A 6 8.15 -4.75 -12.14
C LEU A 6 7.23 -3.58 -11.75
N ALA A 7 5.92 -3.82 -11.79
CA ALA A 7 4.93 -2.94 -11.18
C ALA A 7 4.45 -3.54 -9.85
N ILE A 8 4.43 -2.74 -8.80
CA ILE A 8 3.96 -3.15 -7.48
C ILE A 8 2.72 -2.34 -7.16
N VAL A 9 1.59 -3.00 -6.98
CA VAL A 9 0.30 -2.37 -6.68
C VAL A 9 0.09 -2.38 -5.17
N GLY A 10 0.25 -1.22 -4.57
CA GLY A 10 0.18 -0.95 -3.14
C GLY A 10 1.53 -0.64 -2.50
N GLY A 11 1.62 0.53 -1.89
CA GLY A 11 2.78 1.06 -1.17
C GLY A 11 2.75 0.79 0.34
N GLY A 12 2.04 -0.26 0.77
CA GLY A 12 2.06 -0.76 2.14
C GLY A 12 3.30 -1.61 2.44
N PRO A 13 3.42 -2.20 3.64
CA PRO A 13 4.64 -2.91 4.07
C PRO A 13 5.02 -4.05 3.12
N ALA A 14 4.07 -4.80 2.61
CA ALA A 14 4.33 -5.90 1.69
C ALA A 14 4.88 -5.40 0.35
N GLY A 15 4.32 -4.32 -0.21
CA GLY A 15 4.78 -3.73 -1.46
C GLY A 15 6.15 -3.09 -1.34
N LEU A 16 6.41 -2.38 -0.26
CA LEU A 16 7.71 -1.76 0.02
C LEU A 16 8.81 -2.82 0.20
N ALA A 17 8.53 -3.87 0.98
CA ALA A 17 9.46 -4.99 1.17
C ALA A 17 9.73 -5.72 -0.15
N ALA A 18 8.70 -5.97 -0.97
CA ALA A 18 8.84 -6.58 -2.28
C ALA A 18 9.70 -5.72 -3.24
N ALA A 19 9.52 -4.40 -3.21
CA ALA A 19 10.31 -3.47 -4.03
C ALA A 19 11.80 -3.52 -3.66
N ALA A 20 12.11 -3.43 -2.37
CA ALA A 20 13.48 -3.48 -1.88
C ALA A 20 14.14 -4.83 -2.22
N ALA A 21 13.46 -5.94 -1.96
CA ALA A 21 13.95 -7.27 -2.28
C ALA A 21 14.18 -7.49 -3.79
N ALA A 22 13.26 -7.01 -4.63
CA ALA A 22 13.40 -7.09 -6.08
C ALA A 22 14.62 -6.29 -6.58
N TYR A 23 14.84 -5.11 -6.02
CA TYR A 23 16.02 -4.31 -6.34
C TYR A 23 17.31 -5.02 -5.93
N ASP A 24 17.35 -5.58 -4.73
CA ASP A 24 18.52 -6.31 -4.21
C ASP A 24 18.79 -7.60 -5.02
N ALA A 25 17.73 -8.21 -5.59
CA ALA A 25 17.84 -9.32 -6.53
C ALA A 25 18.26 -8.92 -7.96
N GLY A 26 18.51 -7.63 -8.22
CA GLY A 26 19.05 -7.15 -9.49
C GLY A 26 18.08 -6.43 -10.42
N LEU A 27 16.77 -6.32 -10.10
CA LEU A 27 15.84 -5.51 -10.89
C LEU A 27 16.13 -4.02 -10.67
N ARG A 28 15.98 -3.23 -11.75
CA ARG A 28 16.25 -1.78 -11.66
C ARG A 28 15.06 -0.92 -12.08
N ASP A 29 14.25 -1.39 -13.00
CA ASP A 29 13.06 -0.67 -13.47
C ASP A 29 11.82 -1.16 -12.73
N ILE A 30 11.68 -0.68 -11.49
CA ILE A 30 10.62 -1.01 -10.55
C ILE A 30 9.76 0.24 -10.36
N LEU A 31 8.44 0.08 -10.28
CA LEU A 31 7.50 1.16 -10.01
C LEU A 31 6.48 0.72 -8.96
N ILE A 32 6.37 1.48 -7.87
CA ILE A 32 5.32 1.32 -6.88
C ILE A 32 4.15 2.24 -7.25
N LEU A 33 2.93 1.70 -7.18
CA LEU A 33 1.68 2.41 -7.44
C LEU A 33 0.85 2.41 -6.16
N GLU A 34 0.70 3.58 -5.54
CA GLU A 34 -0.03 3.74 -4.28
C GLU A 34 -1.18 4.72 -4.46
N ARG A 35 -2.39 4.28 -4.07
CA ARG A 35 -3.61 5.09 -4.21
C ARG A 35 -3.69 6.25 -3.21
N SER A 36 -3.06 6.11 -2.05
CA SER A 36 -3.02 7.14 -1.01
C SER A 36 -1.94 8.18 -1.35
N GLY A 37 -2.01 9.35 -0.70
CA GLY A 37 -1.02 10.41 -0.87
C GLY A 37 0.34 10.10 -0.22
N GLU A 38 0.43 9.00 0.52
CA GLU A 38 1.62 8.58 1.26
C GLU A 38 1.82 7.06 1.22
N LEU A 39 3.07 6.64 1.38
CA LEU A 39 3.45 5.24 1.54
C LEU A 39 3.24 4.78 2.98
N GLY A 40 3.29 3.45 3.23
CA GLY A 40 3.15 2.85 4.56
C GLY A 40 1.84 2.08 4.74
N GLY A 41 0.79 2.42 4.01
CA GLY A 41 -0.49 1.72 4.02
C GLY A 41 -1.14 1.68 5.39
N ILE A 42 -1.66 0.51 5.80
CA ILE A 42 -2.37 0.32 7.07
C ILE A 42 -1.49 0.62 8.30
N LEU A 43 -0.18 0.53 8.18
CA LEU A 43 0.73 0.78 9.30
C LEU A 43 0.67 2.23 9.80
N ASN A 44 0.35 3.18 8.92
CA ASN A 44 0.28 4.59 9.29
C ASN A 44 -0.79 4.86 10.37
N GLN A 45 -1.85 4.07 10.41
CA GLN A 45 -2.88 4.20 11.46
C GLN A 45 -2.62 3.32 12.71
N CYS A 46 -1.62 2.42 12.67
CA CYS A 46 -1.27 1.52 13.76
C CYS A 46 -0.24 2.16 14.70
N ILE A 47 -0.65 3.17 15.45
CA ILE A 47 0.26 3.95 16.32
C ILE A 47 0.69 3.22 17.60
N HIS A 48 0.21 1.98 17.82
CA HIS A 48 0.64 1.12 18.92
C HIS A 48 1.96 0.39 18.61
N ALA A 49 2.72 0.02 19.62
CA ALA A 49 3.90 -0.82 19.52
C ALA A 49 3.56 -2.28 19.20
N GLY A 50 4.58 -3.07 18.86
CA GLY A 50 4.46 -4.51 18.57
C GLY A 50 4.97 -4.92 17.18
N PHE A 51 5.48 -3.97 16.41
CA PHE A 51 6.09 -4.22 15.09
C PHE A 51 7.61 -4.32 15.19
N GLY A 52 8.25 -5.00 14.25
CA GLY A 52 9.69 -4.97 14.06
C GLY A 52 10.53 -5.95 14.89
N LEU A 53 9.98 -6.60 15.92
CA LEU A 53 10.73 -7.49 16.80
C LEU A 53 11.45 -8.62 16.05
N HIS A 54 10.79 -9.25 15.10
CA HIS A 54 11.37 -10.34 14.31
C HIS A 54 12.27 -9.86 13.18
N THR A 55 11.99 -8.68 12.61
CA THR A 55 12.68 -8.19 11.41
C THR A 55 13.85 -7.28 11.76
N PHE A 56 13.66 -6.40 12.73
CA PHE A 56 14.65 -5.37 13.10
C PHE A 56 15.20 -5.55 14.52
N HIS A 57 14.72 -6.57 15.26
CA HIS A 57 15.08 -6.81 16.68
C HIS A 57 14.82 -5.57 17.56
N GLN A 58 13.83 -4.78 17.18
CA GLN A 58 13.39 -3.56 17.88
C GLN A 58 11.87 -3.54 17.94
N GLU A 59 11.33 -3.07 19.04
CA GLU A 59 9.92 -2.82 19.17
C GLU A 59 9.61 -1.43 18.58
N LEU A 60 8.79 -1.42 17.54
CA LEU A 60 8.43 -0.23 16.78
C LEU A 60 6.90 -0.06 16.77
N THR A 61 6.45 1.16 16.57
CA THR A 61 5.07 1.45 16.17
C THR A 61 4.88 1.15 14.68
N GLY A 62 3.63 1.08 14.22
CA GLY A 62 3.33 0.87 12.79
C GLY A 62 4.01 1.90 11.87
N PRO A 63 3.88 3.21 12.12
CA PRO A 63 4.56 4.23 11.33
C PRO A 63 6.09 4.11 11.34
N GLU A 64 6.71 3.84 12.48
CA GLU A 64 8.17 3.62 12.56
C GLU A 64 8.61 2.40 11.75
N TYR A 65 7.83 1.30 11.80
CA TYR A 65 8.09 0.12 10.98
C TYR A 65 7.95 0.42 9.50
N ALA A 66 6.89 1.15 9.10
CA ALA A 66 6.69 1.57 7.72
C ALA A 66 7.84 2.44 7.23
N GLN A 67 8.29 3.39 8.07
CA GLN A 67 9.37 4.31 7.72
C GLN A 67 10.67 3.58 7.36
N ARG A 68 11.02 2.49 8.06
CA ARG A 68 12.20 1.67 7.73
C ARG A 68 12.17 1.16 6.28
N TYR A 69 11.00 0.73 5.80
CA TYR A 69 10.86 0.26 4.42
C TYR A 69 10.74 1.41 3.41
N ILE A 70 10.15 2.52 3.80
CA ILE A 70 10.10 3.73 2.97
C ILE A 70 11.52 4.23 2.73
N ASP A 71 12.34 4.31 3.78
CA ASP A 71 13.74 4.70 3.67
C ASP A 71 14.52 3.74 2.77
N ALA A 72 14.33 2.43 2.95
CA ALA A 72 14.96 1.42 2.12
C ALA A 72 14.62 1.54 0.62
N VAL A 73 13.39 1.92 0.30
CA VAL A 73 12.94 2.18 -1.08
C VAL A 73 13.55 3.47 -1.61
N HIS A 74 13.60 4.53 -0.81
CA HIS A 74 14.19 5.82 -1.18
C HIS A 74 15.71 5.71 -1.40
N GLU A 75 16.42 5.02 -0.52
CA GLU A 75 17.87 4.79 -0.63
C GLU A 75 18.24 4.05 -1.94
N ARG A 76 17.36 3.19 -2.41
CA ARG A 76 17.52 2.47 -3.69
C ARG A 76 17.05 3.26 -4.91
N GLY A 77 16.51 4.47 -4.70
CA GLY A 77 15.98 5.30 -5.76
C GLY A 77 14.79 4.68 -6.50
N ILE A 78 14.01 3.81 -5.84
CA ILE A 78 12.84 3.16 -6.45
C ILE A 78 11.69 4.17 -6.52
N PRO A 79 11.17 4.49 -7.72
CA PRO A 79 10.08 5.44 -7.87
C PRO A 79 8.77 4.89 -7.31
N ALA A 80 8.04 5.74 -6.61
CA ALA A 80 6.67 5.49 -6.17
C ALA A 80 5.75 6.60 -6.67
N TRP A 81 4.64 6.21 -7.27
CA TRP A 81 3.55 7.13 -7.63
C TRP A 81 2.47 7.03 -6.56
N THR A 82 2.38 8.04 -5.74
CA THR A 82 1.29 8.24 -4.77
C THR A 82 0.12 8.98 -5.43
N ASP A 83 -1.04 9.02 -4.77
CA ASP A 83 -2.30 9.51 -5.38
C ASP A 83 -2.58 8.86 -6.74
N CYS A 84 -2.16 7.61 -6.91
CA CYS A 84 -2.23 6.88 -8.16
C CYS A 84 -2.97 5.55 -7.98
N MET A 85 -4.18 5.48 -8.51
CA MET A 85 -5.03 4.30 -8.42
C MET A 85 -4.87 3.42 -9.66
N VAL A 86 -4.67 2.13 -9.46
CA VAL A 86 -4.77 1.11 -10.52
C VAL A 86 -6.24 0.75 -10.69
N LEU A 87 -6.77 0.97 -11.89
CA LEU A 87 -8.17 0.74 -12.24
C LEU A 87 -8.39 -0.67 -12.80
N ASP A 88 -7.43 -1.14 -13.59
CA ASP A 88 -7.52 -2.43 -14.29
C ASP A 88 -6.13 -3.01 -14.54
N ILE A 89 -6.07 -4.33 -14.64
CA ILE A 89 -4.86 -5.08 -15.01
C ILE A 89 -5.28 -6.18 -15.99
N THR A 90 -4.80 -6.10 -17.22
CA THR A 90 -5.09 -7.11 -18.23
C THR A 90 -4.22 -8.36 -18.03
N PRO A 91 -4.63 -9.53 -18.61
CA PRO A 91 -3.79 -10.74 -18.61
C PRO A 91 -2.39 -10.51 -19.19
N ASP A 92 -2.26 -9.58 -20.12
CA ASP A 92 -0.98 -9.18 -20.72
C ASP A 92 -0.16 -8.25 -19.82
N ARG A 93 -0.58 -8.01 -18.58
CA ARG A 93 0.08 -7.15 -17.62
C ARG A 93 0.19 -5.68 -18.07
N VAL A 94 -0.86 -5.18 -18.70
CA VAL A 94 -1.06 -3.75 -18.92
C VAL A 94 -1.93 -3.22 -17.80
N LEU A 95 -1.38 -2.30 -17.01
CA LEU A 95 -2.08 -1.63 -15.92
C LEU A 95 -2.65 -0.32 -16.43
N THR A 96 -3.95 -0.11 -16.25
CA THR A 96 -4.58 1.20 -16.45
C THR A 96 -4.59 1.92 -15.11
N VAL A 97 -3.97 3.08 -15.04
CA VAL A 97 -3.81 3.86 -13.82
C VAL A 97 -4.37 5.27 -13.99
N THR A 98 -4.83 5.84 -12.89
CA THR A 98 -5.24 7.25 -12.82
C THR A 98 -4.70 7.90 -11.56
N GLY A 99 -4.31 9.15 -11.65
CA GLY A 99 -3.81 9.89 -10.51
C GLY A 99 -3.76 11.39 -10.78
N ARG A 100 -3.73 12.17 -9.70
CA ARG A 100 -3.77 13.63 -9.80
C ARG A 100 -2.59 14.20 -10.60
N SER A 101 -1.40 13.67 -10.42
CA SER A 101 -0.16 14.12 -11.09
C SER A 101 0.10 13.40 -12.41
N VAL A 102 -0.41 12.19 -12.59
CA VAL A 102 -0.09 11.33 -13.75
C VAL A 102 -1.21 11.26 -14.78
N GLY A 103 -2.42 11.68 -14.41
CA GLY A 103 -3.60 11.56 -15.26
C GLY A 103 -3.98 10.09 -15.50
N LEU A 104 -4.77 9.84 -16.55
CA LEU A 104 -5.12 8.51 -17.02
C LEU A 104 -4.06 8.01 -18.00
N GLN A 105 -3.41 6.89 -17.68
CA GLN A 105 -2.41 6.31 -18.56
C GLN A 105 -2.29 4.80 -18.41
N GLN A 106 -1.53 4.19 -19.30
CA GLN A 106 -1.25 2.76 -19.30
C GLN A 106 0.23 2.50 -19.04
N ILE A 107 0.49 1.46 -18.25
CA ILE A 107 1.83 0.95 -17.91
C ILE A 107 1.89 -0.52 -18.29
N LYS A 108 2.87 -0.90 -19.11
CA LYS A 108 3.17 -2.29 -19.42
C LYS A 108 4.24 -2.79 -18.46
N ALA A 109 3.95 -3.87 -17.74
CA ALA A 109 4.91 -4.50 -16.84
C ALA A 109 5.34 -5.88 -17.34
N GLN A 110 6.59 -6.29 -17.07
CA GLN A 110 7.01 -7.67 -17.28
C GLN A 110 6.48 -8.59 -16.18
N ALA A 111 6.39 -8.06 -14.94
CA ALA A 111 5.77 -8.73 -13.81
C ALA A 111 4.96 -7.74 -12.97
N VAL A 112 3.96 -8.25 -12.25
CA VAL A 112 3.12 -7.46 -11.35
C VAL A 112 3.06 -8.14 -10.00
N VAL A 113 3.30 -7.37 -8.93
CA VAL A 113 3.06 -7.79 -7.54
C VAL A 113 1.81 -7.10 -7.03
N LEU A 114 0.85 -7.87 -6.55
CA LEU A 114 -0.37 -7.37 -5.91
C LEU A 114 -0.16 -7.31 -4.40
N ALA A 115 -0.02 -6.11 -3.86
CA ALA A 115 0.22 -5.85 -2.44
C ALA A 115 -0.82 -4.87 -1.87
N MET A 116 -2.07 -5.00 -2.32
CA MET A 116 -3.16 -4.04 -2.08
C MET A 116 -3.76 -4.11 -0.66
N GLY A 117 -3.29 -5.03 0.18
CA GLY A 117 -3.85 -5.27 1.50
C GLY A 117 -5.25 -5.87 1.45
N CYS A 118 -6.00 -5.64 2.52
CA CYS A 118 -7.38 -6.12 2.64
C CYS A 118 -8.32 -4.98 3.05
N ARG A 119 -9.61 -5.26 3.00
CA ARG A 119 -10.67 -4.40 3.57
C ARG A 119 -11.37 -5.12 4.68
N GLU A 120 -11.72 -4.39 5.72
CA GLU A 120 -12.64 -4.88 6.73
C GLU A 120 -14.01 -5.17 6.11
N ARG A 121 -14.64 -6.21 6.61
CA ARG A 121 -16.03 -6.50 6.24
C ARG A 121 -16.96 -5.45 6.86
N PRO A 122 -17.80 -4.77 6.08
CA PRO A 122 -18.79 -3.88 6.63
C PRO A 122 -19.85 -4.66 7.42
N ARG A 123 -20.57 -3.98 8.30
CA ARG A 123 -21.61 -4.57 9.16
C ARG A 123 -22.58 -5.50 8.40
N GLY A 124 -23.00 -5.11 7.20
CA GLY A 124 -23.91 -5.91 6.38
C GLY A 124 -23.34 -7.26 5.96
N ALA A 125 -22.03 -7.33 5.70
CA ALA A 125 -21.34 -8.57 5.33
C ALA A 125 -21.05 -9.47 6.56
N LEU A 126 -21.06 -8.90 7.77
CA LEU A 126 -20.91 -9.62 9.04
C LEU A 126 -22.23 -10.17 9.59
N ASN A 127 -23.36 -9.85 8.94
CA ASN A 127 -24.71 -10.25 9.38
C ASN A 127 -25.03 -9.89 10.84
N ILE A 128 -24.53 -8.77 11.34
CA ILE A 128 -24.81 -8.31 12.70
C ILE A 128 -26.31 -7.94 12.80
N ALA A 129 -27.03 -8.64 13.66
CA ALA A 129 -28.48 -8.47 13.87
C ALA A 129 -28.82 -7.08 14.40
N GLY A 130 -30.08 -6.71 14.26
CA GLY A 130 -30.66 -5.48 14.79
C GLY A 130 -30.76 -4.33 13.79
N THR A 131 -31.20 -3.18 14.26
CA THR A 131 -31.36 -1.95 13.48
C THR A 131 -30.00 -1.44 12.98
N ARG A 132 -30.01 -0.62 11.95
CA ARG A 132 -28.80 -0.01 11.37
C ARG A 132 -28.75 1.49 11.65
N PRO A 133 -28.57 1.93 12.90
CA PRO A 133 -28.43 3.35 13.20
C PRO A 133 -27.16 3.91 12.59
N ALA A 134 -27.08 5.23 12.46
CA ALA A 134 -25.84 5.93 12.17
C ALA A 134 -24.83 5.71 13.31
N GLY A 135 -23.54 5.86 13.02
CA GLY A 135 -22.48 5.75 14.03
C GLY A 135 -21.99 4.33 14.33
N ILE A 136 -22.36 3.34 13.50
CA ILE A 136 -21.76 2.00 13.57
C ILE A 136 -20.56 1.96 12.62
N TRP A 137 -19.38 1.87 13.18
CA TRP A 137 -18.09 1.86 12.45
C TRP A 137 -17.42 0.50 12.56
N SER A 138 -16.67 0.12 11.54
CA SER A 138 -15.71 -0.97 11.68
C SER A 138 -14.52 -0.51 12.52
N ALA A 139 -13.82 -1.45 13.16
CA ALA A 139 -12.70 -1.13 14.05
C ALA A 139 -11.58 -0.35 13.34
N GLY A 140 -11.20 -0.76 12.13
CA GLY A 140 -10.13 -0.08 11.38
C GLY A 140 -10.57 1.29 10.86
N THR A 141 -11.86 1.48 10.52
CA THR A 141 -12.35 2.81 10.18
C THR A 141 -12.30 3.74 11.38
N ALA A 142 -12.76 3.27 12.56
CA ALA A 142 -12.69 4.04 13.80
C ALA A 142 -11.23 4.35 14.19
N GLN A 143 -10.34 3.38 14.07
CA GLN A 143 -8.91 3.56 14.31
C GLN A 143 -8.32 4.64 13.40
N ARG A 144 -8.64 4.61 12.10
CA ARG A 144 -8.17 5.64 11.16
C ARG A 144 -8.65 7.02 11.55
N MET A 145 -9.94 7.17 11.82
CA MET A 145 -10.53 8.47 12.20
C MET A 145 -9.87 9.06 13.44
N VAL A 146 -9.55 8.23 14.42
CA VAL A 146 -8.91 8.70 15.67
C VAL A 146 -7.42 8.97 15.49
N ASN A 147 -6.72 8.11 14.75
CA ASN A 147 -5.24 8.15 14.72
C ASN A 147 -4.68 9.00 13.59
N MET A 148 -5.44 9.25 12.52
CA MET A 148 -4.96 9.97 11.34
C MET A 148 -5.79 11.20 11.00
N ASP A 149 -7.11 11.14 11.18
CA ASP A 149 -8.00 12.20 10.73
C ASP A 149 -8.35 13.19 11.87
N GLY A 150 -8.10 12.84 13.14
CA GLY A 150 -8.26 13.69 14.34
C GLY A 150 -9.65 13.65 14.93
#